data_f262c9723b11e4dc47b070f50c36d1f5
#
_entry.id   f262c9723b11e4dc47b070f50c36d1f5
#
_cell.length_a   1.000
_cell.length_b   1.000
_cell.length_c   1.000
_cell.angle_alpha   90.00
_cell.angle_beta   90.00
_cell.angle_gamma   90.00
#
_symmetry.space_group_name_H-M   'P 1'
#
loop_
_entity.id
_entity.type
_entity.pdbx_description
1 polymer ?
#
loop_
_entity_poly.entity_id
_entity_poly.type
_entity_poly.pdbx_seq_one_letter_code
_entity_poly.pdbx_strand_id
1 'polypeptide(L)'
;MYFCKDLNLPLKTRNYILSILLCLSSSVFAGNIRTIQFDFYGNHFEFKFDDSSFVDFTDPLSDRSIRSFYSDIVSKNFKPVISALKEYKEKYRPDDWMYYQLIRKTAQQVSPKLKNYPRYTLYKWYLLSESGYDVTIRIANDMVLFYVQSDETIYNIPYYIKNEKQYVCLNYHDYGNNIDFAKNRFSEVDIEIPGSKKSFSYKITQMPEFESSDYIEKDISFDYNQDTYHFKIKLNPEVQTIFANYPVLDYNYYFNIPLSKETYNSLIPSLKKIVKGLNEKNGVNYLMHFTRYAFLFKKDSDVFGKEKRMSPEETLLYEESDCEDRAALFFYLVKEIYDLPMIVLAYPDHVTVAVKFSKPFGNTIVYNGKKYSVCEPTSQANDLQIGKLPASLKNQAYEVVYEYNP
;
A
#
# COMPACT_ATOMS: atom_id res chain seq x y z
N MET A 1 43.26 12.60 83.82
CA MET A 1 44.40 13.39 83.35
C MET A 1 44.56 13.08 81.85
N TYR A 2 44.66 14.11 81.06
CA TYR A 2 44.78 14.26 79.56
C TYR A 2 43.54 14.40 78.77
N PHE A 3 43.17 15.61 78.62
CA PHE A 3 43.02 16.61 77.51
C PHE A 3 42.23 16.18 76.29
N CYS A 4 41.00 16.77 76.23
CA CYS A 4 40.30 17.17 75.01
C CYS A 4 41.15 18.19 74.22
N LYS A 5 41.30 18.03 72.95
CA LYS A 5 41.67 19.09 72.04
C LYS A 5 40.53 19.30 70.99
N ASP A 6 39.89 20.44 71.16
CA ASP A 6 38.95 21.00 70.15
C ASP A 6 39.71 21.24 68.87
N LEU A 7 39.22 20.66 67.77
CA LEU A 7 39.63 21.04 66.45
C LEU A 7 38.58 22.07 65.89
N ASN A 8 38.92 23.34 66.07
CA ASN A 8 38.23 24.42 65.34
C ASN A 8 38.68 24.40 63.90
N LEU A 9 37.84 23.90 63.02
CA LEU A 9 37.97 24.07 61.54
C LEU A 9 37.43 25.44 61.14
N PRO A 10 38.17 26.20 60.30
CA PRO A 10 37.79 27.57 59.97
C PRO A 10 36.57 27.56 59.06
N LEU A 11 35.69 28.55 59.25
CA LEU A 11 34.40 28.78 58.55
C LEU A 11 34.44 28.70 57.04
N LYS A 12 35.58 28.79 56.39
CA LYS A 12 35.74 28.74 54.93
C LYS A 12 35.56 27.33 54.34
N THR A 13 35.85 26.29 55.10
CA THR A 13 35.70 24.89 54.62
C THR A 13 34.28 24.38 54.71
N ARG A 14 33.45 24.99 55.53
CA ARG A 14 32.03 24.60 55.66
C ARG A 14 31.18 25.01 54.47
N ASN A 15 31.52 26.11 53.79
CA ASN A 15 30.83 26.58 52.61
C ASN A 15 31.15 25.78 51.34
N TYR A 16 32.34 25.18 51.24
CA TYR A 16 32.71 24.34 50.09
C TYR A 16 32.04 22.95 50.14
N ILE A 17 31.81 22.39 51.30
CA ILE A 17 31.11 21.09 51.47
C ILE A 17 29.63 21.24 51.12
N LEU A 18 29.01 22.37 51.46
CA LEU A 18 27.62 22.65 51.12
C LEU A 18 27.42 22.95 49.59
N SER A 19 28.43 23.56 48.95
CA SER A 19 28.40 23.79 47.48
C SER A 19 28.61 22.53 46.69
N ILE A 20 29.39 21.56 47.16
CA ILE A 20 29.60 20.27 46.51
C ILE A 20 28.38 19.37 46.66
N LEU A 21 27.64 19.45 47.77
CA LEU A 21 26.37 18.70 47.93
C LEU A 21 25.20 19.25 47.12
N LEU A 22 25.22 20.56 46.74
CA LEU A 22 24.19 21.16 45.87
C LEU A 22 24.45 20.88 44.37
N CYS A 23 25.68 20.54 43.96
CA CYS A 23 26.00 20.17 42.59
C CYS A 23 25.71 18.70 42.24
N LEU A 24 25.40 17.87 43.24
CA LEU A 24 25.11 16.43 43.03
C LEU A 24 23.63 16.08 42.92
N SER A 25 22.72 17.06 42.96
CA SER A 25 21.27 16.83 42.85
C SER A 25 20.65 17.18 41.49
N SER A 26 21.42 17.54 40.49
CA SER A 26 20.98 17.53 39.11
C SER A 26 21.38 16.22 38.42
N SER A 27 20.80 15.12 38.89
CA SER A 27 20.66 13.94 38.05
C SER A 27 19.73 14.33 36.90
N VAL A 28 20.31 14.89 35.85
CA VAL A 28 19.67 14.91 34.55
C VAL A 28 19.35 13.44 34.29
N PHE A 29 18.10 13.06 34.36
CA PHE A 29 17.61 11.83 33.75
C PHE A 29 17.91 11.99 32.29
N ALA A 30 19.09 11.60 31.84
CA ALA A 30 19.40 11.40 30.43
C ALA A 30 18.47 10.26 30.03
N GLY A 31 17.41 10.61 29.32
CA GLY A 31 16.51 9.63 28.72
C GLY A 31 17.35 8.63 27.94
N ASN A 32 16.99 7.34 28.01
CA ASN A 32 17.69 6.29 27.29
C ASN A 32 17.36 6.43 25.80
N ILE A 33 18.19 7.21 25.05
CA ILE A 33 18.02 7.41 23.62
C ILE A 33 18.59 6.19 22.92
N ARG A 34 17.74 5.46 22.21
CA ARG A 34 18.12 4.33 21.36
C ARG A 34 17.96 4.66 19.89
N THR A 35 18.79 4.08 19.06
CA THR A 35 18.61 4.10 17.61
C THR A 35 17.78 2.89 17.23
N ILE A 36 16.66 3.12 16.57
CA ILE A 36 15.79 2.09 15.99
C ILE A 36 16.05 2.09 14.49
N GLN A 37 16.36 0.91 13.94
CA GLN A 37 16.67 0.75 12.52
C GLN A 37 15.99 -0.49 11.96
N PHE A 38 15.61 -0.44 10.70
CA PHE A 38 15.06 -1.58 9.96
C PHE A 38 15.15 -1.35 8.45
N ASP A 39 15.14 -2.43 7.69
CA ASP A 39 15.02 -2.35 6.24
C ASP A 39 13.57 -2.15 5.83
N PHE A 40 13.36 -1.26 4.90
CA PHE A 40 12.06 -0.97 4.31
C PHE A 40 12.16 -1.09 2.79
N TYR A 41 11.86 -2.29 2.28
CA TYR A 41 11.86 -2.63 0.86
C TYR A 41 13.14 -2.20 0.13
N GLY A 42 14.29 -2.67 0.62
CA GLY A 42 15.61 -2.37 0.05
C GLY A 42 16.23 -1.04 0.50
N ASN A 43 15.53 -0.25 1.32
CA ASN A 43 16.07 0.99 1.86
C ASN A 43 16.26 0.89 3.38
N HIS A 44 17.43 1.26 3.85
CA HIS A 44 17.68 1.39 5.28
C HIS A 44 16.91 2.59 5.84
N PHE A 45 16.15 2.37 6.92
CA PHE A 45 15.45 3.41 7.66
C PHE A 45 15.85 3.38 9.12
N GLU A 46 16.24 4.53 9.66
CA GLU A 46 16.61 4.67 11.08
C GLU A 46 16.07 5.96 11.68
N PHE A 47 15.83 5.92 12.98
CA PHE A 47 15.47 7.09 13.77
C PHE A 47 15.93 6.95 15.22
N LYS A 48 16.16 8.09 15.87
CA LYS A 48 16.42 8.13 17.32
C LYS A 48 15.10 8.20 18.08
N PHE A 49 14.99 7.38 19.12
CA PHE A 49 13.82 7.34 19.99
C PHE A 49 14.26 7.42 21.46
N ASP A 50 13.74 8.42 22.16
CA ASP A 50 13.93 8.55 23.60
C ASP A 50 12.82 7.78 24.30
N ASP A 51 13.18 6.76 25.10
CA ASP A 51 12.23 5.93 25.84
C ASP A 51 11.32 6.75 26.78
N SER A 52 11.74 7.93 27.24
CA SER A 52 10.90 8.86 28.00
C SER A 52 9.78 9.51 27.17
N SER A 53 9.90 9.43 25.84
CA SER A 53 8.86 9.90 24.91
C SER A 53 7.78 8.85 24.64
N PHE A 54 7.96 7.62 25.12
CA PHE A 54 6.92 6.60 24.98
C PHE A 54 5.68 7.01 25.77
N VAL A 55 4.51 6.96 25.09
CA VAL A 55 3.20 7.19 25.70
C VAL A 55 2.44 5.88 25.71
N ASP A 56 2.09 5.43 26.91
CA ASP A 56 1.27 4.22 27.06
C ASP A 56 -0.22 4.53 26.84
N PHE A 57 -1.00 3.49 26.57
CA PHE A 57 -2.44 3.56 26.46
C PHE A 57 -3.06 2.31 27.06
N THR A 58 -3.40 2.39 28.34
CA THR A 58 -3.96 1.28 29.14
C THR A 58 -5.39 1.54 29.60
N ASP A 59 -5.85 2.79 29.49
CA ASP A 59 -7.20 3.17 29.86
C ASP A 59 -8.24 2.54 28.93
N PRO A 60 -9.47 2.33 29.42
CA PRO A 60 -10.59 1.96 28.58
C PRO A 60 -10.78 2.95 27.42
N LEU A 61 -11.07 2.42 26.23
CA LEU A 61 -11.22 3.23 25.04
C LEU A 61 -12.41 4.21 25.16
N SER A 62 -12.12 5.50 25.06
CA SER A 62 -13.08 6.58 25.20
C SER A 62 -12.56 7.86 24.51
N ASP A 63 -13.46 8.81 24.21
CA ASP A 63 -13.06 10.14 23.72
C ASP A 63 -12.03 10.79 24.68
N ARG A 64 -12.29 10.70 25.98
CA ARG A 64 -11.40 11.28 27.01
C ARG A 64 -10.01 10.63 26.99
N SER A 65 -9.90 9.30 26.94
CA SER A 65 -8.61 8.60 26.97
C SER A 65 -7.80 8.88 25.70
N ILE A 66 -8.44 9.00 24.52
CA ILE A 66 -7.74 9.35 23.28
C ILE A 66 -7.25 10.80 23.32
N ARG A 67 -8.06 11.74 23.82
CA ARG A 67 -7.61 13.13 23.99
C ARG A 67 -6.46 13.24 24.98
N SER A 68 -6.48 12.45 26.08
CA SER A 68 -5.36 12.38 27.01
C SER A 68 -4.11 11.87 26.31
N PHE A 69 -4.20 10.76 25.56
CA PHE A 69 -3.08 10.22 24.78
C PHE A 69 -2.52 11.27 23.81
N TYR A 70 -3.39 12.01 23.09
CA TYR A 70 -2.96 13.06 22.18
C TYR A 70 -2.24 14.20 22.93
N SER A 71 -2.78 14.66 24.03
CA SER A 71 -2.14 15.68 24.88
C SER A 71 -0.76 15.24 25.36
N ASP A 72 -0.64 13.96 25.77
CA ASP A 72 0.60 13.40 26.25
C ASP A 72 1.63 13.28 25.11
N ILE A 73 1.26 12.73 23.97
CA ILE A 73 2.20 12.48 22.86
C ILE A 73 2.72 13.80 22.24
N VAL A 74 1.89 14.83 22.14
CA VAL A 74 2.35 16.15 21.63
C VAL A 74 3.27 16.87 22.60
N SER A 75 3.21 16.54 23.90
CA SER A 75 4.13 17.04 24.93
C SER A 75 5.51 16.37 24.89
N LYS A 76 5.64 15.24 24.19
CA LYS A 76 6.85 14.44 24.09
C LYS A 76 7.71 14.81 22.89
N ASN A 77 8.98 14.41 22.92
CA ASN A 77 9.91 14.69 21.82
C ASN A 77 9.83 13.62 20.72
N PHE A 78 8.83 13.70 19.86
CA PHE A 78 8.71 12.88 18.64
C PHE A 78 9.40 13.50 17.42
N LYS A 79 9.99 14.69 17.56
CA LYS A 79 10.66 15.37 16.44
C LYS A 79 11.69 14.51 15.70
N PRO A 80 12.56 13.68 16.35
CA PRO A 80 13.48 12.84 15.61
C PRO A 80 12.79 11.80 14.71
N VAL A 81 11.70 11.18 15.20
CA VAL A 81 10.92 10.21 14.43
C VAL A 81 10.23 10.86 13.24
N ILE A 82 9.56 12.01 13.48
CA ILE A 82 8.84 12.76 12.45
C ILE A 82 9.81 13.30 11.40
N SER A 83 10.99 13.81 11.80
CA SER A 83 12.01 14.28 10.86
C SER A 83 12.53 13.14 9.98
N ALA A 84 12.85 11.98 10.55
CA ALA A 84 13.30 10.83 9.77
C ALA A 84 12.25 10.38 8.73
N LEU A 85 10.96 10.35 9.12
CA LEU A 85 9.86 10.04 8.20
C LEU A 85 9.75 11.06 7.06
N LYS A 86 9.87 12.36 7.37
CA LYS A 86 9.82 13.45 6.37
C LYS A 86 11.03 13.41 5.45
N GLU A 87 12.22 13.21 5.98
CA GLU A 87 13.46 13.06 5.19
C GLU A 87 13.39 11.87 4.24
N TYR A 88 12.86 10.72 4.71
CA TYR A 88 12.61 9.56 3.84
C TYR A 88 11.65 9.92 2.71
N LYS A 89 10.54 10.61 3.02
CA LYS A 89 9.55 11.02 2.03
C LYS A 89 10.11 11.99 0.99
N GLU A 90 10.94 12.93 1.40
CA GLU A 90 11.60 13.88 0.50
C GLU A 90 12.63 13.19 -0.40
N LYS A 91 13.42 12.28 0.17
CA LYS A 91 14.49 11.57 -0.53
C LYS A 91 13.97 10.58 -1.56
N TYR A 92 13.03 9.73 -1.17
CA TYR A 92 12.57 8.60 -1.99
C TYR A 92 11.23 8.85 -2.69
N ARG A 93 10.50 9.90 -2.29
CA ARG A 93 9.20 10.32 -2.85
C ARG A 93 8.21 9.16 -3.01
N PRO A 94 8.04 8.30 -2.00
CA PRO A 94 7.11 7.20 -2.09
C PRO A 94 5.69 7.71 -2.29
N ASP A 95 4.88 6.96 -3.04
CA ASP A 95 3.45 7.17 -3.09
C ASP A 95 2.83 7.06 -1.69
N ASP A 96 1.66 7.67 -1.46
CA ASP A 96 1.09 7.77 -0.13
C ASP A 96 0.80 6.40 0.50
N TRP A 97 0.40 5.38 -0.30
CA TRP A 97 0.23 4.01 0.17
C TRP A 97 1.54 3.39 0.69
N MET A 98 2.64 3.57 -0.04
CA MET A 98 3.95 3.08 0.38
C MET A 98 4.46 3.83 1.62
N TYR A 99 4.23 5.14 1.68
CA TYR A 99 4.56 5.93 2.86
C TYR A 99 3.76 5.49 4.09
N TYR A 100 2.49 5.12 3.93
CA TYR A 100 1.69 4.53 5.00
C TYR A 100 2.23 3.19 5.48
N GLN A 101 2.79 2.34 4.59
CA GLN A 101 3.48 1.11 5.02
C GLN A 101 4.70 1.43 5.91
N LEU A 102 5.46 2.49 5.59
CA LEU A 102 6.56 2.96 6.44
C LEU A 102 6.05 3.44 7.81
N ILE A 103 4.98 4.23 7.84
CA ILE A 103 4.31 4.65 9.10
C ILE A 103 3.90 3.43 9.93
N ARG A 104 3.28 2.42 9.32
CA ARG A 104 2.90 1.17 10.01
C ARG A 104 4.11 0.46 10.62
N LYS A 105 5.20 0.33 9.87
CA LYS A 105 6.42 -0.33 10.33
C LYS A 105 7.10 0.48 11.44
N THR A 106 7.14 1.80 11.33
CA THR A 106 7.65 2.71 12.37
C THR A 106 6.83 2.60 13.66
N ALA A 107 5.51 2.67 13.57
CA ALA A 107 4.61 2.51 14.72
C ALA A 107 4.77 1.13 15.38
N GLN A 108 5.00 0.07 14.61
CA GLN A 108 5.26 -1.29 15.11
C GLN A 108 6.55 -1.37 15.95
N GLN A 109 7.58 -0.60 15.61
CA GLN A 109 8.83 -0.54 16.37
C GLN A 109 8.66 0.17 17.71
N VAL A 110 7.84 1.20 17.77
CA VAL A 110 7.57 1.98 18.98
C VAL A 110 6.55 1.26 19.86
N SER A 111 5.47 0.77 19.27
CA SER A 111 4.34 0.13 19.95
C SER A 111 3.90 -1.13 19.22
N PRO A 112 4.45 -2.31 19.55
CA PRO A 112 4.11 -3.55 18.86
C PRO A 112 2.61 -3.84 18.88
N LYS A 113 2.03 -4.12 17.69
CA LYS A 113 0.61 -4.39 17.46
C LYS A 113 0.03 -5.45 18.38
N LEU A 114 0.76 -6.56 18.57
CA LEU A 114 0.34 -7.68 19.41
C LEU A 114 0.32 -7.37 20.92
N LYS A 115 1.06 -6.34 21.35
CA LYS A 115 1.08 -5.94 22.78
C LYS A 115 -0.11 -5.06 23.14
N ASN A 116 -0.47 -4.13 22.26
CA ASN A 116 -1.59 -3.23 22.49
C ASN A 116 -2.03 -2.64 21.14
N TYR A 117 -3.12 -3.17 20.57
CA TYR A 117 -3.62 -2.77 19.27
C TYR A 117 -4.16 -1.33 19.24
N PRO A 118 -4.96 -0.85 20.22
CA PRO A 118 -5.38 0.54 20.26
C PRO A 118 -4.21 1.50 20.27
N ARG A 119 -3.23 1.30 21.13
CA ARG A 119 -2.02 2.13 21.21
C ARG A 119 -1.25 2.15 19.89
N TYR A 120 -1.02 0.98 19.28
CA TYR A 120 -0.39 0.89 17.95
C TYR A 120 -1.16 1.72 16.90
N THR A 121 -2.48 1.68 16.93
CA THR A 121 -3.33 2.46 15.99
C THR A 121 -3.23 3.94 16.27
N LEU A 122 -3.21 4.37 17.53
CA LEU A 122 -3.02 5.78 17.91
C LEU A 122 -1.64 6.32 17.50
N TYR A 123 -0.58 5.51 17.58
CA TYR A 123 0.73 5.89 17.04
C TYR A 123 0.70 6.06 15.52
N LYS A 124 0.06 5.15 14.76
CA LYS A 124 -0.12 5.32 13.31
C LYS A 124 -0.86 6.61 12.97
N TRP A 125 -1.96 6.85 13.67
CA TRP A 125 -2.76 8.06 13.49
C TRP A 125 -1.92 9.33 13.75
N TYR A 126 -1.22 9.39 14.86
CA TYR A 126 -0.36 10.53 15.20
C TYR A 126 0.75 10.75 14.17
N LEU A 127 1.50 9.72 13.79
CA LEU A 127 2.59 9.84 12.84
C LEU A 127 2.12 10.24 11.43
N LEU A 128 0.95 9.75 11.00
CA LEU A 128 0.38 10.13 9.70
C LEU A 128 -0.14 11.57 9.72
N SER A 129 -0.75 12.00 10.83
CA SER A 129 -1.20 13.39 11.00
C SER A 129 -0.02 14.38 11.00
N GLU A 130 1.06 14.06 11.72
CA GLU A 130 2.30 14.86 11.75
C GLU A 130 3.02 14.91 10.39
N SER A 131 2.71 13.94 9.51
CA SER A 131 3.12 13.93 8.10
C SER A 131 2.22 14.78 7.19
N GLY A 132 1.21 15.45 7.78
CA GLY A 132 0.34 16.42 7.12
C GLY A 132 -0.97 15.87 6.55
N TYR A 133 -1.26 14.55 6.69
CA TYR A 133 -2.50 13.95 6.17
C TYR A 133 -3.71 14.25 7.05
N ASP A 134 -4.87 14.50 6.42
CA ASP A 134 -6.15 14.70 7.08
C ASP A 134 -6.68 13.34 7.58
N VAL A 135 -6.59 13.13 8.89
CA VAL A 135 -6.88 11.84 9.54
C VAL A 135 -7.80 12.02 10.73
N THR A 136 -8.57 10.99 11.05
CA THR A 136 -9.49 11.02 12.19
C THR A 136 -9.65 9.63 12.81
N ILE A 137 -10.16 9.60 14.04
CA ILE A 137 -10.42 8.38 14.81
C ILE A 137 -11.91 8.26 15.10
N ARG A 138 -12.44 7.05 14.94
CA ARG A 138 -13.77 6.68 15.45
C ARG A 138 -13.67 5.48 16.37
N ILE A 139 -14.46 5.47 17.42
CA ILE A 139 -14.46 4.41 18.43
C ILE A 139 -15.84 3.82 18.64
N ALA A 140 -15.89 2.53 18.93
CA ALA A 140 -17.06 1.82 19.42
C ALA A 140 -16.61 0.65 20.29
N ASN A 141 -17.13 0.53 21.50
CA ASN A 141 -16.74 -0.51 22.47
C ASN A 141 -15.21 -0.53 22.65
N ASP A 142 -14.56 -1.65 22.26
CA ASP A 142 -13.12 -1.87 22.31
C ASP A 142 -12.42 -1.67 20.94
N MET A 143 -13.14 -1.15 19.94
CA MET A 143 -12.64 -0.93 18.59
C MET A 143 -12.22 0.52 18.36
N VAL A 144 -11.02 0.71 17.81
CA VAL A 144 -10.51 2.00 17.34
C VAL A 144 -10.31 1.95 15.83
N LEU A 145 -11.11 2.70 15.10
CA LEU A 145 -11.01 2.81 13.65
C LEU A 145 -10.26 4.09 13.27
N PHE A 146 -9.28 3.93 12.42
CA PHE A 146 -8.40 4.97 11.93
C PHE A 146 -8.76 5.29 10.47
N TYR A 147 -9.12 6.54 10.21
CA TYR A 147 -9.57 7.01 8.91
C TYR A 147 -8.63 8.07 8.33
N VAL A 148 -8.54 8.10 7.01
CA VAL A 148 -7.84 9.14 6.26
C VAL A 148 -8.75 9.73 5.20
N GLN A 149 -8.65 11.03 4.97
CA GLN A 149 -9.38 11.69 3.88
C GLN A 149 -8.78 11.25 2.54
N SER A 150 -9.63 10.82 1.60
CA SER A 150 -9.28 10.47 0.23
C SER A 150 -10.35 10.92 -0.74
N ASP A 151 -9.93 11.39 -1.91
CA ASP A 151 -10.83 11.82 -2.98
C ASP A 151 -11.14 10.70 -3.98
N GLU A 152 -10.55 9.51 -3.81
CA GLU A 152 -10.69 8.37 -4.70
C GLU A 152 -11.91 7.52 -4.34
N THR A 153 -12.56 6.93 -5.35
CA THR A 153 -13.66 5.99 -5.15
C THR A 153 -13.16 4.67 -4.60
N ILE A 154 -13.65 4.26 -3.44
CA ILE A 154 -13.28 3.02 -2.76
C ILE A 154 -14.52 2.11 -2.65
N TYR A 155 -14.39 0.84 -3.05
CA TYR A 155 -15.53 -0.06 -3.15
C TYR A 155 -15.68 -1.08 -2.00
N ASN A 156 -14.58 -1.55 -1.41
CA ASN A 156 -14.60 -2.66 -0.45
C ASN A 156 -14.14 -2.30 0.96
N ILE A 157 -13.92 -1.03 1.24
CA ILE A 157 -13.53 -0.53 2.57
C ILE A 157 -14.56 0.48 3.05
N PRO A 158 -15.01 0.41 4.32
CA PRO A 158 -15.94 1.37 4.88
C PRO A 158 -15.38 2.79 4.87
N TYR A 159 -16.21 3.71 4.48
CA TYR A 159 -15.94 5.15 4.54
C TYR A 159 -17.13 5.91 5.10
N TYR A 160 -16.93 7.15 5.45
CA TYR A 160 -18.01 8.08 5.78
C TYR A 160 -17.70 9.48 5.24
N ILE A 161 -18.75 10.30 5.13
CA ILE A 161 -18.63 11.66 4.63
C ILE A 161 -18.74 12.63 5.83
N LYS A 162 -17.80 13.57 5.92
CA LYS A 162 -17.79 14.67 6.89
C LYS A 162 -17.40 15.96 6.15
N ASN A 163 -18.20 16.99 6.24
CA ASN A 163 -17.94 18.29 5.59
C ASN A 163 -17.58 18.12 4.10
N GLU A 164 -18.37 17.33 3.38
CA GLU A 164 -18.20 17.01 1.95
C GLU A 164 -16.92 16.23 1.60
N LYS A 165 -16.14 15.82 2.58
CA LYS A 165 -14.94 15.00 2.40
C LYS A 165 -15.21 13.54 2.74
N GLN A 166 -14.65 12.63 1.95
CA GLN A 166 -14.68 11.19 2.23
C GLN A 166 -13.52 10.80 3.14
N TYR A 167 -13.81 10.05 4.20
CA TYR A 167 -12.84 9.47 5.12
C TYR A 167 -12.89 7.95 5.03
N VAL A 168 -11.80 7.31 4.62
CA VAL A 168 -11.67 5.87 4.36
C VAL A 168 -10.97 5.17 5.51
N CYS A 169 -11.48 4.02 5.96
CA CYS A 169 -10.93 3.28 7.09
C CYS A 169 -9.65 2.52 6.72
N LEU A 170 -8.50 2.95 7.21
CA LEU A 170 -7.20 2.34 6.91
C LEU A 170 -6.95 1.00 7.64
N ASN A 171 -7.64 0.74 8.73
CA ASN A 171 -7.41 -0.45 9.56
C ASN A 171 -8.63 -1.39 9.65
N TYR A 172 -9.57 -1.27 8.72
CA TYR A 172 -10.74 -2.15 8.65
C TYR A 172 -10.37 -3.64 8.64
N HIS A 173 -9.38 -4.01 7.83
CA HIS A 173 -8.89 -5.38 7.69
C HIS A 173 -8.38 -6.02 8.99
N ASP A 174 -7.96 -5.20 9.95
CA ASP A 174 -7.45 -5.70 11.24
C ASP A 174 -8.56 -6.27 12.14
N TYR A 175 -9.81 -5.89 11.88
CA TYR A 175 -10.99 -6.39 12.61
C TYR A 175 -11.75 -7.48 11.85
N GLY A 176 -11.58 -7.53 10.53
CA GLY A 176 -12.25 -8.52 9.67
C GLY A 176 -13.77 -8.51 9.84
N ASN A 177 -14.37 -9.70 10.03
CA ASN A 177 -15.80 -9.85 10.19
C ASN A 177 -16.34 -9.44 11.57
N ASN A 178 -15.48 -8.96 12.48
CA ASN A 178 -15.88 -8.54 13.81
C ASN A 178 -16.55 -7.15 13.84
N ILE A 179 -16.49 -6.39 12.74
CA ILE A 179 -17.18 -5.11 12.64
C ILE A 179 -18.56 -5.27 12.03
N ASP A 180 -19.58 -4.91 12.78
CA ASP A 180 -20.95 -4.80 12.31
C ASP A 180 -21.39 -3.33 12.45
N PHE A 181 -21.32 -2.56 11.37
CA PHE A 181 -21.70 -1.14 11.37
C PHE A 181 -23.18 -0.91 11.64
N ALA A 182 -24.05 -1.92 11.51
CA ALA A 182 -25.45 -1.80 11.87
C ALA A 182 -25.66 -1.92 13.39
N LYS A 183 -24.83 -2.69 14.08
CA LYS A 183 -24.89 -2.90 15.54
C LYS A 183 -23.96 -1.98 16.30
N ASN A 184 -22.74 -1.73 15.78
CA ASN A 184 -21.75 -0.91 16.45
C ASN A 184 -21.96 0.58 16.12
N ARG A 185 -22.30 1.38 17.13
CA ARG A 185 -22.38 2.83 16.98
C ARG A 185 -21.00 3.43 17.18
N PHE A 186 -20.35 3.81 16.10
CA PHE A 186 -19.06 4.48 16.13
C PHE A 186 -19.25 5.99 16.38
N SER A 187 -18.61 6.51 17.43
CA SER A 187 -18.49 7.94 17.70
C SER A 187 -17.12 8.44 17.21
N GLU A 188 -17.12 9.62 16.64
CA GLU A 188 -15.88 10.30 16.24
C GLU A 188 -15.21 10.94 17.45
N VAL A 189 -13.88 10.85 17.52
CA VAL A 189 -13.06 11.63 18.44
C VAL A 189 -12.48 12.80 17.65
N ASP A 190 -13.18 13.93 17.75
CA ASP A 190 -12.83 15.14 16.99
C ASP A 190 -11.66 15.87 17.64
N ILE A 191 -10.46 15.69 17.08
CA ILE A 191 -9.21 16.36 17.51
C ILE A 191 -8.67 17.10 16.29
N GLU A 192 -8.63 18.42 16.40
CA GLU A 192 -7.98 19.24 15.39
C GLU A 192 -6.46 19.18 15.53
N ILE A 193 -5.78 18.71 14.46
CA ILE A 193 -4.32 18.58 14.42
C ILE A 193 -3.80 19.65 13.44
N PRO A 194 -3.02 20.64 13.93
CA PRO A 194 -2.50 21.69 13.07
C PRO A 194 -1.68 21.14 11.90
N GLY A 195 -2.01 21.58 10.68
CA GLY A 195 -1.29 21.17 9.46
C GLY A 195 -1.72 19.82 8.84
N SER A 196 -2.60 19.07 9.50
CA SER A 196 -3.16 17.80 9.02
C SER A 196 -4.34 18.06 8.07
N LYS A 197 -4.04 18.30 6.77
CA LYS A 197 -5.06 18.72 5.78
C LYS A 197 -4.91 18.05 4.42
N LYS A 198 -3.82 17.27 4.20
CA LYS A 198 -3.53 16.64 2.91
C LYS A 198 -4.44 15.44 2.69
N SER A 199 -5.08 15.38 1.50
CA SER A 199 -5.74 14.17 1.02
C SER A 199 -4.74 13.04 0.79
N PHE A 200 -5.16 11.82 1.06
CA PHE A 200 -4.39 10.60 0.85
C PHE A 200 -4.75 9.99 -0.51
N SER A 201 -3.75 9.67 -1.32
CA SER A 201 -3.92 8.99 -2.58
C SER A 201 -3.49 7.52 -2.48
N TYR A 202 -4.34 6.63 -2.98
CA TYR A 202 -4.00 5.22 -3.14
C TYR A 202 -3.25 4.94 -4.45
N LYS A 203 -3.08 5.94 -5.32
CA LYS A 203 -2.38 5.76 -6.59
C LYS A 203 -0.94 5.30 -6.37
N ILE A 204 -0.54 4.23 -7.06
CA ILE A 204 0.83 3.71 -7.06
C ILE A 204 1.43 3.99 -8.43
N THR A 205 2.52 4.76 -8.45
CA THR A 205 3.23 5.19 -9.66
C THR A 205 4.63 4.61 -9.74
N GLN A 206 5.12 4.05 -8.64
CA GLN A 206 6.43 3.41 -8.56
C GLN A 206 6.41 2.28 -7.53
N MET A 207 7.12 1.20 -7.86
CA MET A 207 7.39 0.13 -6.89
C MET A 207 8.68 0.44 -6.12
N PRO A 208 8.85 -0.11 -4.91
CA PRO A 208 10.09 0.01 -4.17
C PRO A 208 11.29 -0.54 -4.95
N GLU A 209 12.46 0.02 -4.70
CA GLU A 209 13.73 -0.54 -5.18
C GLU A 209 14.17 -1.68 -4.25
N PHE A 210 13.55 -2.85 -4.38
CA PHE A 210 13.93 -4.04 -3.61
C PHE A 210 15.37 -4.44 -3.87
N GLU A 211 16.02 -5.06 -2.87
CA GLU A 211 17.33 -5.68 -3.06
C GLU A 211 17.24 -6.84 -4.05
N SER A 212 18.25 -6.98 -4.92
CA SER A 212 18.27 -8.07 -5.93
C SER A 212 18.25 -9.46 -5.32
N SER A 213 18.72 -9.62 -4.08
CA SER A 213 18.67 -10.86 -3.31
C SER A 213 17.27 -11.28 -2.86
N ASP A 214 16.32 -10.35 -2.81
CA ASP A 214 14.96 -10.58 -2.31
C ASP A 214 14.02 -11.13 -3.40
N TYR A 215 14.51 -11.19 -4.63
CA TYR A 215 13.75 -11.76 -5.74
C TYR A 215 13.92 -13.28 -5.83
N ILE A 216 12.82 -13.95 -6.06
CA ILE A 216 12.79 -15.37 -6.44
C ILE A 216 12.67 -15.49 -7.94
N GLU A 217 13.21 -16.59 -8.52
CA GLU A 217 13.02 -16.92 -9.93
C GLU A 217 11.80 -17.85 -10.07
N LYS A 218 10.87 -17.49 -10.95
CA LYS A 218 9.70 -18.30 -11.30
C LYS A 218 9.77 -18.66 -12.77
N ASP A 219 9.62 -19.95 -13.08
CA ASP A 219 9.48 -20.44 -14.44
C ASP A 219 8.00 -20.34 -14.86
N ILE A 220 7.73 -19.57 -15.91
CA ILE A 220 6.40 -19.44 -16.52
C ILE A 220 6.49 -20.00 -17.93
N SER A 221 5.55 -20.88 -18.32
CA SER A 221 5.50 -21.45 -19.65
C SER A 221 4.08 -21.46 -20.21
N PHE A 222 3.97 -21.36 -21.53
CA PHE A 222 2.70 -21.52 -22.24
C PHE A 222 2.95 -21.99 -23.67
N ASP A 223 1.94 -22.64 -24.26
CA ASP A 223 1.96 -23.09 -25.63
C ASP A 223 1.32 -22.08 -26.58
N TYR A 224 1.97 -21.83 -27.70
CA TYR A 224 1.45 -20.97 -28.75
C TYR A 224 1.97 -21.39 -30.13
N ASN A 225 1.08 -21.60 -31.11
CA ASN A 225 1.43 -22.02 -32.48
C ASN A 225 2.33 -23.27 -32.58
N GLN A 226 2.06 -24.28 -31.79
CA GLN A 226 2.84 -25.56 -31.69
C GLN A 226 4.21 -25.42 -31.01
N ASP A 227 4.60 -24.26 -30.54
CA ASP A 227 5.82 -24.02 -29.78
C ASP A 227 5.49 -23.80 -28.30
N THR A 228 6.35 -24.30 -27.41
CA THR A 228 6.29 -24.00 -25.96
C THR A 228 7.27 -22.90 -25.63
N TYR A 229 6.77 -21.82 -25.05
CA TYR A 229 7.57 -20.67 -24.62
C TYR A 229 7.85 -20.77 -23.13
N HIS A 230 9.09 -20.48 -22.74
CA HIS A 230 9.55 -20.49 -21.35
C HIS A 230 10.12 -19.12 -20.96
N PHE A 231 9.74 -18.64 -19.78
CA PHE A 231 10.23 -17.40 -19.20
C PHE A 231 10.70 -17.65 -17.78
N LYS A 232 11.91 -17.23 -17.48
CA LYS A 232 12.43 -17.13 -16.12
C LYS A 232 12.26 -15.70 -15.65
N ILE A 233 11.32 -15.49 -14.74
CA ILE A 233 10.92 -14.16 -14.28
C ILE A 233 11.37 -14.01 -12.83
N LYS A 234 11.98 -12.88 -12.52
CA LYS A 234 12.31 -12.49 -11.15
C LYS A 234 11.10 -11.81 -10.54
N LEU A 235 10.64 -12.29 -9.39
CA LEU A 235 9.46 -11.76 -8.67
C LEU A 235 9.80 -11.56 -7.22
N ASN A 236 9.30 -10.47 -6.62
CA ASN A 236 9.53 -10.20 -5.20
C ASN A 236 8.28 -10.57 -4.38
N PRO A 237 8.37 -11.52 -3.41
CA PRO A 237 7.24 -11.92 -2.57
C PRO A 237 6.66 -10.78 -1.70
N GLU A 238 7.44 -9.74 -1.39
CA GLU A 238 6.97 -8.58 -0.62
C GLU A 238 5.85 -7.80 -1.35
N VAL A 239 5.71 -7.98 -2.66
CA VAL A 239 4.59 -7.43 -3.42
C VAL A 239 3.25 -7.89 -2.86
N GLN A 240 3.14 -9.15 -2.41
CA GLN A 240 1.93 -9.66 -1.74
C GLN A 240 1.66 -8.91 -0.43
N THR A 241 2.70 -8.60 0.34
CA THR A 241 2.59 -7.85 1.60
C THR A 241 2.13 -6.42 1.36
N ILE A 242 2.67 -5.76 0.31
CA ILE A 242 2.30 -4.40 -0.09
C ILE A 242 0.82 -4.31 -0.42
N PHE A 243 0.30 -5.25 -1.19
CA PHE A 243 -1.07 -5.24 -1.70
C PHE A 243 -2.08 -6.05 -0.86
N ALA A 244 -1.66 -6.72 0.23
CA ALA A 244 -2.54 -7.56 1.06
C ALA A 244 -3.81 -6.85 1.54
N ASN A 245 -3.72 -5.55 1.82
CA ASN A 245 -4.81 -4.71 2.32
C ASN A 245 -5.07 -3.47 1.45
N TYR A 246 -4.58 -3.51 0.22
CA TYR A 246 -4.86 -2.47 -0.76
C TYR A 246 -6.36 -2.53 -1.13
N PRO A 247 -7.06 -1.39 -1.18
CA PRO A 247 -8.51 -1.39 -1.40
C PRO A 247 -8.86 -1.68 -2.86
N VAL A 248 -10.11 -2.04 -3.11
CA VAL A 248 -10.66 -2.07 -4.47
C VAL A 248 -10.98 -0.65 -4.92
N LEU A 249 -10.30 -0.20 -5.98
CA LEU A 249 -10.40 1.12 -6.59
C LEU A 249 -10.91 1.02 -8.03
N ASP A 250 -11.01 2.16 -8.72
CA ASP A 250 -11.29 2.18 -10.16
C ASP A 250 -10.17 1.48 -10.95
N TYR A 251 -10.51 0.91 -12.10
CA TYR A 251 -9.60 0.09 -12.91
C TYR A 251 -8.33 0.82 -13.35
N ASN A 252 -8.40 2.12 -13.59
CA ASN A 252 -7.25 2.95 -13.97
C ASN A 252 -6.11 2.90 -12.93
N TYR A 253 -6.41 2.66 -11.65
CA TYR A 253 -5.38 2.52 -10.61
C TYR A 253 -4.61 1.22 -10.77
N TYR A 254 -5.31 0.08 -10.88
CA TYR A 254 -4.67 -1.23 -10.99
C TYR A 254 -3.92 -1.44 -12.29
N PHE A 255 -4.51 -1.06 -13.39
CA PHE A 255 -3.97 -1.28 -14.73
C PHE A 255 -2.69 -0.49 -15.00
N ASN A 256 -2.42 0.53 -14.19
CA ASN A 256 -1.21 1.37 -14.30
C ASN A 256 -0.19 1.15 -13.19
N ILE A 257 -0.39 0.19 -12.27
CA ILE A 257 0.63 -0.16 -11.29
C ILE A 257 1.84 -0.74 -12.03
N PRO A 258 3.04 -0.15 -11.88
CA PRO A 258 4.22 -0.64 -12.58
C PRO A 258 4.74 -1.95 -11.99
N LEU A 259 5.47 -2.71 -12.79
CA LEU A 259 6.28 -3.82 -12.28
C LEU A 259 7.47 -3.29 -11.49
N SER A 260 7.94 -4.04 -10.51
CA SER A 260 9.21 -3.78 -9.85
C SER A 260 10.38 -3.96 -10.83
N LYS A 261 11.51 -3.34 -10.54
CA LYS A 261 12.64 -3.20 -11.46
C LYS A 261 13.14 -4.53 -12.04
N GLU A 262 13.40 -5.52 -11.18
CA GLU A 262 13.93 -6.81 -11.65
C GLU A 262 12.86 -7.63 -12.35
N THR A 263 11.61 -7.54 -11.95
CA THR A 263 10.47 -8.16 -12.65
C THR A 263 10.35 -7.58 -14.06
N TYR A 264 10.36 -6.26 -14.18
CA TYR A 264 10.35 -5.59 -15.48
C TYR A 264 11.52 -6.05 -16.38
N ASN A 265 12.74 -6.01 -15.83
CA ASN A 265 13.98 -6.34 -16.56
C ASN A 265 14.04 -7.80 -17.01
N SER A 266 13.45 -8.73 -16.27
CA SER A 266 13.44 -10.16 -16.63
C SER A 266 12.33 -10.51 -17.64
N LEU A 267 11.19 -9.80 -17.63
CA LEU A 267 10.04 -10.13 -18.46
C LEU A 267 9.97 -9.28 -19.75
N ILE A 268 9.93 -7.95 -19.60
CA ILE A 268 9.57 -7.05 -20.72
C ILE A 268 10.56 -7.10 -21.89
N PRO A 269 11.89 -7.09 -21.68
CA PRO A 269 12.84 -7.23 -22.80
C PRO A 269 12.70 -8.57 -23.54
N SER A 270 12.40 -9.67 -22.82
CA SER A 270 12.20 -10.99 -23.40
C SER A 270 10.96 -11.02 -24.29
N LEU A 271 9.82 -10.48 -23.82
CA LEU A 271 8.61 -10.35 -24.62
C LEU A 271 8.83 -9.43 -25.84
N LYS A 272 9.45 -8.25 -25.66
CA LYS A 272 9.80 -7.33 -26.76
C LYS A 272 10.64 -8.01 -27.83
N LYS A 273 11.61 -8.84 -27.45
CA LYS A 273 12.45 -9.58 -28.40
C LYS A 273 11.63 -10.56 -29.26
N ILE A 274 10.68 -11.29 -28.66
CA ILE A 274 9.84 -12.26 -29.34
C ILE A 274 8.91 -11.56 -30.35
N VAL A 275 8.26 -10.48 -29.92
CA VAL A 275 7.27 -9.80 -30.76
C VAL A 275 7.86 -8.81 -31.75
N LYS A 276 9.16 -8.51 -31.70
CA LYS A 276 9.84 -7.51 -32.54
C LYS A 276 9.67 -7.73 -34.04
N GLY A 277 9.56 -8.99 -34.50
CA GLY A 277 9.38 -9.35 -35.91
C GLY A 277 7.92 -9.50 -36.33
N LEU A 278 6.98 -9.34 -35.42
CA LEU A 278 5.55 -9.52 -35.66
C LEU A 278 4.86 -8.18 -35.96
N ASN A 279 3.81 -8.22 -36.81
CA ASN A 279 2.93 -7.07 -36.93
C ASN A 279 2.11 -6.85 -35.66
N GLU A 280 1.52 -5.65 -35.48
CA GLU A 280 0.74 -5.28 -34.28
C GLU A 280 -0.24 -6.38 -33.86
N LYS A 281 -1.05 -6.89 -34.80
CA LYS A 281 -2.07 -7.90 -34.53
C LYS A 281 -1.46 -9.17 -33.94
N ASN A 282 -0.42 -9.69 -34.58
CA ASN A 282 0.18 -10.96 -34.19
C ASN A 282 0.94 -10.83 -32.86
N GLY A 283 1.59 -9.69 -32.63
CA GLY A 283 2.27 -9.43 -31.37
C GLY A 283 1.30 -9.22 -30.22
N VAL A 284 0.24 -8.45 -30.38
CA VAL A 284 -0.82 -8.33 -29.35
C VAL A 284 -1.51 -9.68 -29.11
N ASN A 285 -1.72 -10.47 -30.16
CA ASN A 285 -2.25 -11.84 -30.03
C ASN A 285 -1.31 -12.75 -29.22
N TYR A 286 -0.01 -12.63 -29.42
CA TYR A 286 0.98 -13.36 -28.60
C TYR A 286 0.90 -12.96 -27.11
N LEU A 287 0.82 -11.66 -26.81
CA LEU A 287 0.67 -11.18 -25.42
C LEU A 287 -0.66 -11.63 -24.81
N MET A 288 -1.73 -11.67 -25.59
CA MET A 288 -3.03 -12.17 -25.14
C MET A 288 -2.96 -13.68 -24.79
N HIS A 289 -2.24 -14.48 -25.57
CA HIS A 289 -2.05 -15.91 -25.30
C HIS A 289 -1.15 -16.12 -24.07
N PHE A 290 -0.09 -15.32 -23.88
CA PHE A 290 0.70 -15.33 -22.65
C PHE A 290 -0.18 -15.14 -21.43
N THR A 291 -1.00 -14.10 -21.37
CA THR A 291 -1.88 -13.86 -20.21
C THR A 291 -2.96 -14.92 -20.04
N ARG A 292 -3.41 -15.53 -21.15
CA ARG A 292 -4.48 -16.53 -21.15
C ARG A 292 -4.04 -17.89 -20.64
N TYR A 293 -2.81 -18.30 -20.96
CA TYR A 293 -2.36 -19.69 -20.78
C TYR A 293 -1.18 -19.86 -19.82
N ALA A 294 -0.50 -18.79 -19.44
CA ALA A 294 0.61 -18.85 -18.50
C ALA A 294 0.16 -19.05 -17.03
N PHE A 295 -1.13 -18.91 -16.75
CA PHE A 295 -1.70 -18.97 -15.39
C PHE A 295 -2.94 -19.85 -15.35
N LEU A 296 -3.20 -20.47 -14.20
CA LEU A 296 -4.44 -21.20 -13.95
C LEU A 296 -5.58 -20.19 -13.70
N PHE A 297 -6.78 -20.54 -14.16
CA PHE A 297 -7.95 -19.72 -13.89
C PHE A 297 -8.63 -20.15 -12.58
N LYS A 298 -8.86 -19.21 -11.68
CA LYS A 298 -9.65 -19.41 -10.47
C LYS A 298 -10.24 -18.09 -10.00
N LYS A 299 -11.44 -18.13 -9.47
CA LYS A 299 -12.11 -16.94 -8.94
C LYS A 299 -11.50 -16.52 -7.60
N ASP A 300 -11.45 -15.23 -7.36
CA ASP A 300 -10.94 -14.65 -6.13
C ASP A 300 -11.65 -15.15 -4.87
N SER A 301 -12.97 -15.33 -4.94
CA SER A 301 -13.75 -15.91 -3.84
C SER A 301 -13.23 -17.27 -3.39
N ASP A 302 -12.70 -18.08 -4.32
CA ASP A 302 -12.18 -19.44 -4.06
C ASP A 302 -10.72 -19.43 -3.56
N VAL A 303 -9.96 -18.39 -3.90
CA VAL A 303 -8.54 -18.21 -3.51
C VAL A 303 -8.42 -17.42 -2.22
N PHE A 304 -9.08 -16.26 -2.16
CA PHE A 304 -8.93 -15.27 -1.08
C PHE A 304 -10.15 -15.18 -0.14
N GLY A 305 -11.24 -15.88 -0.45
CA GLY A 305 -12.51 -15.77 0.29
C GLY A 305 -13.20 -14.41 0.16
N LYS A 306 -12.72 -13.56 -0.72
CA LYS A 306 -13.26 -12.22 -1.03
C LYS A 306 -12.75 -11.75 -2.39
N GLU A 307 -13.42 -10.77 -2.96
CA GLU A 307 -12.96 -10.07 -4.15
C GLU A 307 -11.64 -9.34 -3.89
N LYS A 308 -10.66 -9.50 -4.78
CA LYS A 308 -9.35 -8.88 -4.72
C LYS A 308 -8.87 -8.57 -6.14
N ARG A 309 -8.63 -7.32 -6.46
CA ARG A 309 -7.98 -6.96 -7.72
C ARG A 309 -6.47 -7.02 -7.56
N MET A 310 -5.82 -7.83 -8.37
CA MET A 310 -4.36 -7.95 -8.34
C MET A 310 -3.69 -6.92 -9.27
N SER A 311 -2.55 -6.42 -8.85
CA SER A 311 -1.64 -5.68 -9.72
C SER A 311 -1.05 -6.59 -10.79
N PRO A 312 -0.50 -6.07 -11.91
CA PRO A 312 0.17 -6.89 -12.91
C PRO A 312 1.26 -7.80 -12.34
N GLU A 313 2.03 -7.33 -11.34
CA GLU A 313 3.07 -8.16 -10.73
C GLU A 313 2.51 -9.23 -9.78
N GLU A 314 1.41 -8.94 -9.04
CA GLU A 314 0.74 -9.99 -8.28
C GLU A 314 0.20 -11.10 -9.19
N THR A 315 -0.37 -10.77 -10.35
CA THR A 315 -0.81 -11.76 -11.34
C THR A 315 0.33 -12.67 -11.82
N LEU A 316 1.54 -12.14 -11.97
CA LEU A 316 2.74 -12.92 -12.29
C LEU A 316 3.20 -13.79 -11.11
N LEU A 317 3.01 -13.33 -9.88
CA LEU A 317 3.49 -13.98 -8.66
C LEU A 317 2.59 -15.14 -8.23
N TYR A 318 1.26 -14.98 -8.32
CA TYR A 318 0.31 -16.05 -8.00
C TYR A 318 0.25 -17.11 -9.10
N GLU A 319 -0.14 -18.33 -8.75
CA GLU A 319 -0.37 -19.43 -9.72
C GLU A 319 -1.72 -19.30 -10.43
N GLU A 320 -2.67 -18.66 -9.79
CA GLU A 320 -4.05 -18.55 -10.19
C GLU A 320 -4.43 -17.07 -10.35
N SER A 321 -5.30 -16.79 -11.33
CA SER A 321 -5.80 -15.43 -11.60
C SER A 321 -7.19 -15.49 -12.22
N ASP A 322 -7.98 -14.45 -12.01
CA ASP A 322 -9.30 -14.32 -12.64
C ASP A 322 -9.30 -13.40 -13.88
N CYS A 323 -10.49 -12.93 -14.32
CA CYS A 323 -10.61 -12.14 -15.53
C CYS A 323 -10.08 -10.70 -15.37
N GLU A 324 -10.24 -10.10 -14.19
CA GLU A 324 -9.82 -8.72 -13.92
C GLU A 324 -8.30 -8.61 -13.87
N ASP A 325 -7.66 -9.58 -13.22
CA ASP A 325 -6.21 -9.68 -13.09
C ASP A 325 -5.53 -9.88 -14.44
N ARG A 326 -6.09 -10.77 -15.25
CA ARG A 326 -5.60 -11.03 -16.61
C ARG A 326 -5.79 -9.83 -17.52
N ALA A 327 -6.92 -9.13 -17.40
CA ALA A 327 -7.16 -7.89 -18.13
C ALA A 327 -6.13 -6.82 -17.74
N ALA A 328 -5.80 -6.70 -16.44
CA ALA A 328 -4.79 -5.76 -15.95
C ALA A 328 -3.38 -6.09 -16.46
N LEU A 329 -2.96 -7.36 -16.38
CA LEU A 329 -1.67 -7.80 -16.90
C LEU A 329 -1.57 -7.63 -18.41
N PHE A 330 -2.59 -8.04 -19.17
CA PHE A 330 -2.63 -7.86 -20.63
C PHE A 330 -2.56 -6.39 -21.02
N PHE A 331 -3.37 -5.55 -20.40
CA PHE A 331 -3.35 -4.12 -20.61
C PHE A 331 -1.95 -3.53 -20.38
N TYR A 332 -1.32 -3.88 -19.25
CA TYR A 332 0.01 -3.44 -18.91
C TYR A 332 1.04 -3.85 -19.98
N LEU A 333 1.02 -5.11 -20.42
CA LEU A 333 1.93 -5.60 -21.46
C LEU A 333 1.74 -4.92 -22.81
N VAL A 334 0.50 -4.69 -23.24
CA VAL A 334 0.24 -3.97 -24.51
C VAL A 334 0.68 -2.52 -24.43
N LYS A 335 0.46 -1.86 -23.29
CA LYS A 335 0.92 -0.50 -23.03
C LYS A 335 2.45 -0.42 -23.09
N GLU A 336 3.16 -1.27 -22.36
CA GLU A 336 4.63 -1.24 -22.28
C GLU A 336 5.35 -1.64 -23.56
N ILE A 337 4.74 -2.46 -24.39
CA ILE A 337 5.40 -3.03 -25.57
C ILE A 337 4.99 -2.33 -26.87
N TYR A 338 3.74 -1.95 -26.99
CA TYR A 338 3.18 -1.37 -28.20
C TYR A 338 2.68 0.06 -28.05
N ASP A 339 2.40 0.50 -26.84
CA ASP A 339 1.84 1.83 -26.54
C ASP A 339 0.59 2.17 -27.37
N LEU A 340 -0.33 1.19 -27.51
CA LEU A 340 -1.55 1.33 -28.29
C LEU A 340 -2.69 1.89 -27.43
N PRO A 341 -3.60 2.71 -28.01
CA PRO A 341 -4.81 3.12 -27.31
C PRO A 341 -5.70 1.91 -26.98
N MET A 342 -6.24 1.88 -25.76
CA MET A 342 -7.06 0.78 -25.25
C MET A 342 -8.25 1.30 -24.47
N ILE A 343 -9.32 0.49 -24.43
CA ILE A 343 -10.44 0.66 -23.52
C ILE A 343 -10.65 -0.62 -22.70
N VAL A 344 -11.06 -0.44 -21.45
CA VAL A 344 -11.43 -1.53 -20.56
C VAL A 344 -12.94 -1.63 -20.51
N LEU A 345 -13.46 -2.82 -20.75
CA LEU A 345 -14.89 -3.13 -20.80
C LEU A 345 -15.29 -3.95 -19.59
N ALA A 346 -16.13 -3.40 -18.73
CA ALA A 346 -16.70 -4.11 -17.59
C ALA A 346 -18.10 -4.61 -17.93
N TYR A 347 -18.32 -5.91 -17.81
CA TYR A 347 -19.59 -6.61 -17.85
C TYR A 347 -20.02 -6.96 -16.41
N PRO A 348 -21.24 -7.40 -16.15
CA PRO A 348 -21.67 -7.74 -14.78
C PRO A 348 -20.76 -8.72 -14.06
N ASP A 349 -20.23 -9.73 -14.75
CA ASP A 349 -19.39 -10.80 -14.19
C ASP A 349 -18.05 -10.98 -14.93
N HIS A 350 -17.62 -9.98 -15.70
CA HIS A 350 -16.43 -10.14 -16.53
C HIS A 350 -15.78 -8.81 -16.91
N VAL A 351 -14.46 -8.82 -17.02
CA VAL A 351 -13.68 -7.68 -17.51
C VAL A 351 -12.83 -8.13 -18.71
N THR A 352 -12.83 -7.31 -19.76
CA THR A 352 -11.98 -7.53 -20.94
C THR A 352 -11.41 -6.22 -21.48
N VAL A 353 -10.49 -6.31 -22.44
CA VAL A 353 -9.81 -5.16 -23.04
C VAL A 353 -10.11 -5.10 -24.53
N ALA A 354 -10.26 -3.89 -25.08
CA ALA A 354 -10.28 -3.70 -26.52
C ALA A 354 -9.16 -2.73 -26.93
N VAL A 355 -8.45 -3.08 -28.00
CA VAL A 355 -7.26 -2.39 -28.49
C VAL A 355 -7.57 -1.70 -29.81
N LYS A 356 -7.11 -0.45 -29.96
CA LYS A 356 -7.18 0.29 -31.24
C LYS A 356 -5.96 -0.02 -32.08
N PHE A 357 -6.16 -0.81 -33.11
CA PHE A 357 -5.15 -1.11 -34.12
C PHE A 357 -5.17 -0.09 -35.28
N SER A 358 -4.10 -0.07 -36.04
CA SER A 358 -4.02 0.69 -37.32
C SER A 358 -5.15 0.31 -38.28
N LYS A 359 -5.55 -0.98 -38.31
CA LYS A 359 -6.74 -1.50 -38.98
C LYS A 359 -7.56 -2.33 -38.01
N PRO A 360 -8.86 -2.07 -37.84
CA PRO A 360 -9.69 -2.84 -36.91
C PRO A 360 -9.88 -4.29 -37.37
N PHE A 361 -10.04 -5.22 -36.43
CA PHE A 361 -10.22 -6.66 -36.68
C PHE A 361 -11.52 -7.16 -36.03
N GLY A 362 -12.26 -7.99 -36.77
CA GLY A 362 -13.45 -8.68 -36.26
C GLY A 362 -14.52 -7.73 -35.71
N ASN A 363 -15.14 -8.10 -34.59
CA ASN A 363 -16.10 -7.25 -33.89
C ASN A 363 -15.37 -6.05 -33.24
N THR A 364 -15.88 -4.85 -33.52
CA THR A 364 -15.31 -3.63 -33.00
C THR A 364 -16.28 -2.88 -32.10
N ILE A 365 -15.75 -2.30 -31.05
CA ILE A 365 -16.42 -1.33 -30.16
C ILE A 365 -16.12 0.07 -30.70
N VAL A 366 -17.13 0.89 -30.88
CA VAL A 366 -16.96 2.31 -31.21
C VAL A 366 -17.08 3.11 -29.94
N TYR A 367 -16.01 3.79 -29.57
CA TYR A 367 -15.97 4.65 -28.39
C TYR A 367 -15.23 5.96 -28.72
N ASN A 368 -15.81 7.10 -28.37
CA ASN A 368 -15.27 8.43 -28.67
C ASN A 368 -14.84 8.57 -30.16
N GLY A 369 -15.64 8.03 -31.12
CA GLY A 369 -15.35 8.06 -32.56
C GLY A 369 -14.22 7.15 -33.03
N LYS A 370 -13.59 6.40 -32.17
CA LYS A 370 -12.51 5.44 -32.48
C LYS A 370 -13.06 4.00 -32.47
N LYS A 371 -12.44 3.11 -33.29
CA LYS A 371 -12.80 1.68 -33.36
C LYS A 371 -11.75 0.86 -32.60
N TYR A 372 -12.21 0.07 -31.64
CA TYR A 372 -11.37 -0.82 -30.82
C TYR A 372 -11.76 -2.28 -31.09
N SER A 373 -10.81 -3.15 -31.33
CA SER A 373 -11.02 -4.60 -31.50
C SER A 373 -10.92 -5.30 -30.17
N VAL A 374 -11.90 -6.13 -29.82
CA VAL A 374 -11.89 -6.86 -28.54
C VAL A 374 -10.72 -7.83 -28.47
N CYS A 375 -10.02 -7.84 -27.36
CA CYS A 375 -8.95 -8.76 -27.00
C CYS A 375 -9.30 -9.43 -25.68
N GLU A 376 -9.63 -10.72 -25.70
CA GLU A 376 -10.08 -11.46 -24.53
C GLU A 376 -8.90 -12.19 -23.87
N PRO A 377 -8.33 -11.68 -22.74
CA PRO A 377 -7.17 -12.27 -22.11
C PRO A 377 -7.51 -13.45 -21.18
N THR A 378 -8.79 -13.70 -20.94
CA THR A 378 -9.23 -14.82 -20.09
C THR A 378 -9.42 -16.09 -20.93
N SER A 379 -9.01 -17.25 -20.40
CA SER A 379 -9.20 -18.55 -21.05
C SER A 379 -10.67 -18.81 -21.33
N GLN A 380 -10.95 -19.32 -22.52
CA GLN A 380 -12.29 -19.70 -22.95
C GLN A 380 -12.27 -21.16 -23.42
N ALA A 381 -13.45 -21.79 -23.52
CA ALA A 381 -13.56 -23.15 -24.06
C ALA A 381 -12.98 -23.30 -25.48
N ASN A 382 -13.01 -22.21 -26.26
CA ASN A 382 -12.36 -22.11 -27.56
C ASN A 382 -11.34 -20.97 -27.53
N ASP A 383 -10.21 -21.15 -28.22
CA ASP A 383 -9.23 -20.09 -28.36
C ASP A 383 -9.77 -18.95 -29.24
N LEU A 384 -10.07 -17.82 -28.61
CA LEU A 384 -10.66 -16.66 -29.25
C LEU A 384 -9.58 -15.77 -29.87
N GLN A 385 -9.70 -15.54 -31.19
CA GLN A 385 -8.85 -14.58 -31.88
C GLN A 385 -9.27 -13.13 -31.56
N ILE A 386 -8.37 -12.18 -31.80
CA ILE A 386 -8.66 -10.73 -31.71
C ILE A 386 -9.91 -10.39 -32.54
N GLY A 387 -10.79 -9.58 -31.96
CA GLY A 387 -12.07 -9.19 -32.53
C GLY A 387 -13.18 -10.23 -32.35
N LYS A 388 -12.99 -11.23 -31.51
CA LYS A 388 -14.02 -12.19 -31.09
C LYS A 388 -14.40 -12.01 -29.64
N LEU A 389 -15.72 -11.97 -29.40
CA LEU A 389 -16.30 -11.98 -28.06
C LEU A 389 -16.71 -13.40 -27.67
N PRO A 390 -16.55 -13.80 -26.41
CA PRO A 390 -17.20 -15.00 -25.86
C PRO A 390 -18.69 -14.99 -26.17
N ALA A 391 -19.27 -16.16 -26.44
CA ALA A 391 -20.70 -16.26 -26.75
C ALA A 391 -21.57 -15.71 -25.61
N SER A 392 -21.14 -15.91 -24.36
CA SER A 392 -21.79 -15.40 -23.14
C SER A 392 -21.88 -13.87 -23.09
N LEU A 393 -20.93 -13.14 -23.67
CA LEU A 393 -20.87 -11.69 -23.58
C LEU A 393 -21.53 -10.96 -24.75
N LYS A 394 -21.86 -11.67 -25.84
CA LYS A 394 -22.34 -11.02 -27.07
C LYS A 394 -23.60 -10.15 -26.90
N ASN A 395 -24.47 -10.52 -26.01
CA ASN A 395 -25.76 -9.85 -25.75
C ASN A 395 -25.82 -9.17 -24.38
N GLN A 396 -24.70 -9.13 -23.62
CA GLN A 396 -24.64 -8.44 -22.35
C GLN A 396 -24.31 -6.96 -22.55
N ALA A 397 -24.91 -6.13 -21.70
CA ALA A 397 -24.51 -4.73 -21.61
C ALA A 397 -23.13 -4.65 -20.94
N TYR A 398 -22.34 -3.67 -21.37
CA TYR A 398 -21.03 -3.36 -20.79
C TYR A 398 -20.90 -1.86 -20.58
N GLU A 399 -19.96 -1.50 -19.72
CA GLU A 399 -19.52 -0.13 -19.51
C GLU A 399 -18.04 0.01 -19.89
N VAL A 400 -17.67 1.17 -20.49
CA VAL A 400 -16.26 1.53 -20.68
C VAL A 400 -15.78 2.20 -19.39
N VAL A 401 -15.04 1.44 -18.58
CA VAL A 401 -14.61 1.87 -17.25
C VAL A 401 -13.22 2.53 -17.21
N TYR A 402 -12.46 2.41 -18.30
CA TYR A 402 -11.18 3.11 -18.47
C TYR A 402 -10.82 3.25 -19.94
N GLU A 403 -10.27 4.40 -20.33
CA GLU A 403 -9.67 4.67 -21.65
C GLU A 403 -8.21 5.08 -21.49
N TYR A 404 -7.33 4.40 -22.21
CA TYR A 404 -5.91 4.74 -22.32
C TYR A 404 -5.63 5.31 -23.72
N ASN A 405 -5.06 6.49 -23.75
CA ASN A 405 -4.53 7.14 -24.95
C ASN A 405 -3.08 7.51 -24.66
N PRO A 406 -2.11 7.00 -25.44
CA PRO A 406 -0.68 7.33 -25.34
C PRO A 406 -0.39 8.83 -25.45
#